data_32363874099d4241f1b2be93175f10df
#
_entry.id   32363874099d4241f1b2be93175f10df
#
_cell.length_a   1.000
_cell.length_b   1.000
_cell.length_c   1.000
_cell.angle_alpha   90.00
_cell.angle_beta   90.00
_cell.angle_gamma   90.00
#
_symmetry.space_group_name_H-M   'P 1'
#
loop_
_entity.id
_entity.type
_entity.pdbx_description
1 polymer ?
#
loop_
_entity_poly.entity_id
_entity_poly.type
_entity_poly.pdbx_seq_one_letter_code
_entity_poly.pdbx_strand_id
1 'polypeptide(L)'
;MRMEVREQNKIVELWLTREEKEDAAFRESLKPLYQQYKAQNYLVAVFLSGEADLYQQTRDLLLYNRRRQAEKAVRAEKRSERAMGL
;
A
#
# COMPACT_ATOMS: atom_id res chain seq x y z
N MET A 1 -0.82 -12.89 -7.41
CA MET A 1 -0.79 -11.50 -6.90
C MET A 1 -1.89 -11.31 -5.88
N ARG A 2 -1.58 -10.65 -4.79
CA ARG A 2 -2.56 -10.20 -3.80
C ARG A 2 -2.65 -8.67 -3.85
N MET A 3 -3.86 -8.15 -3.80
CA MET A 3 -4.09 -6.70 -3.82
C MET A 3 -4.90 -6.30 -2.60
N GLU A 4 -4.45 -5.26 -1.91
CA GLU A 4 -5.19 -4.65 -0.82
C GLU A 4 -5.41 -3.17 -1.12
N VAL A 5 -6.66 -2.71 -1.01
CA VAL A 5 -7.02 -1.32 -1.22
C VAL A 5 -7.39 -0.69 0.10
N ARG A 6 -6.67 0.37 0.46
CA ARG A 6 -6.92 1.13 1.69
C ARG A 6 -7.54 2.47 1.32
N GLU A 7 -8.86 2.52 1.28
CA GLU A 7 -9.60 3.68 0.80
C GLU A 7 -9.38 4.93 1.65
N GLN A 8 -9.29 4.76 2.96
CA GLN A 8 -9.11 5.89 3.88
C GLN A 8 -7.79 6.63 3.64
N ASN A 9 -6.74 5.90 3.33
CA ASN A 9 -5.41 6.46 3.11
C ASN A 9 -5.06 6.59 1.64
N LYS A 10 -5.93 6.15 0.75
CA LYS A 10 -5.72 6.11 -0.69
C LYS A 10 -4.41 5.41 -1.06
N ILE A 11 -4.27 4.20 -0.55
CA ILE A 11 -3.14 3.32 -0.85
C ILE A 11 -3.65 2.04 -1.48
N VAL A 12 -3.02 1.61 -2.57
CA VAL A 12 -3.19 0.28 -3.14
C VAL A 12 -1.89 -0.47 -2.95
N GLU A 13 -1.95 -1.61 -2.25
CA GLU A 13 -0.80 -2.48 -2.04
C GLU A 13 -0.91 -3.68 -2.96
N LEU A 14 0.11 -3.88 -3.80
CA LEU A 14 0.21 -5.02 -4.69
C LEU A 14 1.33 -5.93 -4.21
N TRP A 15 0.97 -7.17 -3.90
CA TRP A 15 1.90 -8.18 -3.39
C TRP A 15 2.15 -9.20 -4.48
N LEU A 16 3.34 -9.14 -5.08
CA LEU A 16 3.73 -9.99 -6.19
C LEU A 16 4.62 -11.13 -5.71
N THR A 17 4.52 -12.28 -6.36
CA THR A 17 5.53 -13.32 -6.23
C THR A 17 6.77 -12.92 -7.02
N ARG A 18 7.91 -13.58 -6.74
CA ARG A 18 9.14 -13.32 -7.49
C ARG A 18 8.95 -13.63 -8.98
N GLU A 19 8.25 -14.70 -9.30
CA GLU A 19 7.96 -15.08 -10.67
C GLU A 19 7.14 -14.01 -11.39
N GLU A 20 6.12 -13.49 -10.75
CA GLU A 20 5.30 -12.41 -11.29
C GLU A 20 6.11 -11.13 -11.51
N LYS A 21 6.99 -10.79 -10.57
CA LYS A 21 7.84 -9.61 -10.66
C LYS A 21 8.82 -9.70 -11.84
N GLU A 22 9.35 -10.89 -12.13
CA GLU A 22 10.29 -11.12 -13.21
C GLU A 22 9.60 -11.25 -14.57
N ASP A 23 8.31 -11.49 -14.60
CA ASP A 23 7.53 -11.65 -15.82
C ASP A 23 7.20 -10.27 -16.42
N ALA A 24 7.85 -9.93 -17.53
CA ALA A 24 7.62 -8.65 -18.19
C ALA A 24 6.18 -8.50 -18.70
N ALA A 25 5.59 -9.57 -19.23
CA ALA A 25 4.21 -9.55 -19.70
C ALA A 25 3.22 -9.29 -18.55
N PHE A 26 3.46 -9.89 -17.40
CA PHE A 26 2.64 -9.66 -16.21
C PHE A 26 2.74 -8.19 -15.74
N ARG A 27 3.95 -7.64 -15.68
CA ARG A 27 4.15 -6.23 -15.30
C ARG A 27 3.46 -5.28 -16.27
N GLU A 28 3.51 -5.55 -17.55
CA GLU A 28 2.80 -4.75 -18.55
C GLU A 28 1.29 -4.80 -18.35
N SER A 29 0.74 -5.95 -17.96
CA SER A 29 -0.68 -6.10 -17.70
C SER A 29 -1.16 -5.28 -16.51
N LEU A 30 -0.27 -4.86 -15.61
CA LEU A 30 -0.62 -4.05 -14.45
C LEU A 30 -0.67 -2.55 -14.75
N LYS A 31 -0.16 -2.09 -15.88
CA LYS A 31 -0.14 -0.66 -16.22
C LYS A 31 -1.51 0.00 -16.22
N PRO A 32 -2.55 -0.59 -16.82
CA PRO A 32 -3.89 0.00 -16.77
C PRO A 32 -4.40 0.15 -15.33
N LEU A 33 -4.11 -0.81 -14.47
CA LEU A 33 -4.49 -0.76 -13.06
C LEU A 33 -3.77 0.38 -12.34
N TYR A 34 -2.48 0.56 -12.56
CA TYR A 34 -1.73 1.68 -12.01
C TYR A 34 -2.32 3.02 -12.43
N GLN A 35 -2.62 3.18 -13.72
CA GLN A 35 -3.16 4.41 -14.25
C GLN A 35 -4.53 4.72 -13.65
N GLN A 36 -5.37 3.72 -13.51
CA GLN A 36 -6.71 3.86 -12.93
C GLN A 36 -6.63 4.39 -11.50
N TYR A 37 -5.80 3.80 -10.66
CA TYR A 37 -5.69 4.22 -9.26
C TYR A 37 -4.95 5.54 -9.10
N LYS A 38 -3.93 5.80 -9.90
CA LYS A 38 -3.24 7.10 -9.88
C LYS A 38 -4.17 8.24 -10.28
N ALA A 39 -5.05 8.01 -11.26
CA ALA A 39 -6.04 9.01 -11.65
C ALA A 39 -7.01 9.36 -10.52
N GLN A 40 -7.22 8.43 -9.59
CA GLN A 40 -8.05 8.64 -8.41
C GLN A 40 -7.24 9.12 -7.20
N ASN A 41 -6.01 9.53 -7.41
CA ASN A 41 -5.10 10.02 -6.37
C ASN A 41 -4.70 8.94 -5.33
N TYR A 42 -4.66 7.68 -5.77
CA TYR A 42 -4.13 6.60 -4.94
C TYR A 42 -2.63 6.45 -5.13
N LEU A 43 -1.95 6.10 -4.05
CA LEU A 43 -0.57 5.64 -4.11
C LEU A 43 -0.58 4.14 -4.37
N VAL A 44 0.11 3.71 -5.42
CA VAL A 44 0.26 2.29 -5.72
C VAL A 44 1.63 1.83 -5.23
N ALA A 45 1.64 0.97 -4.22
CA ALA A 45 2.84 0.40 -3.62
C ALA A 45 2.97 -1.06 -4.03
N VAL A 46 4.15 -1.44 -4.52
CA VAL A 46 4.41 -2.81 -4.99
C VAL A 46 5.42 -3.48 -4.07
N PHE A 47 5.05 -4.65 -3.57
CA PHE A 47 5.87 -5.43 -2.65
C PHE A 47 6.12 -6.84 -3.19
N LEU A 48 7.22 -7.46 -2.77
CA LEU A 48 7.44 -8.89 -2.98
C LEU A 48 6.83 -9.67 -1.83
N SER A 49 5.98 -10.63 -2.17
CA SER A 49 5.37 -11.51 -1.19
C SER A 49 6.44 -12.39 -0.54
N GLY A 50 6.43 -12.46 0.80
CA GLY A 50 7.36 -13.27 1.56
C GLY A 50 8.72 -12.64 1.84
N GLU A 51 9.00 -11.43 1.34
CA GLU A 51 10.24 -10.72 1.63
C GLU A 51 10.10 -9.91 2.92
N ALA A 52 11.14 -9.94 3.75
CA ALA A 52 11.13 -9.23 5.03
C ALA A 52 11.31 -7.72 4.86
N ASP A 53 12.06 -7.30 3.87
CA ASP A 53 12.42 -5.89 3.64
C ASP A 53 11.67 -5.32 2.45
N LEU A 54 10.34 -5.25 2.59
CA LEU A 54 9.43 -4.90 1.49
C LEU A 54 9.48 -3.43 1.11
N TYR A 55 9.77 -2.56 2.07
CA TYR A 55 9.66 -1.12 1.87
C TYR A 55 10.67 -0.57 0.89
N GLN A 56 11.81 -1.20 0.73
CA GLN A 56 12.85 -0.75 -0.20
C GLN A 56 12.44 -0.87 -1.67
N GLN A 57 11.36 -1.57 -1.94
CA GLN A 57 10.88 -1.79 -3.31
C GLN A 57 9.81 -0.79 -3.73
N THR A 58 9.39 0.08 -2.84
CA THR A 58 8.38 1.10 -3.10
C THR A 58 9.04 2.42 -3.48
N ARG A 59 8.69 2.96 -4.66
CA ARG A 59 9.28 4.22 -5.13
C ARG A 59 8.94 5.41 -4.23
N ASP A 60 7.71 5.46 -3.73
CA ASP A 60 7.22 6.56 -2.92
C ASP A 60 7.17 6.18 -1.44
N LEU A 61 8.26 5.63 -0.94
CA LEU A 61 8.36 5.10 0.41
C LEU A 61 7.97 6.13 1.48
N LEU A 62 8.43 7.37 1.36
CA LEU A 62 8.12 8.41 2.34
C LEU A 62 6.63 8.72 2.38
N LEU A 63 5.99 8.83 1.22
CA LEU A 63 4.56 9.10 1.14
C LEU A 63 3.75 7.91 1.67
N TYR A 64 4.15 6.70 1.33
CA TYR A 64 3.54 5.48 1.86
C TYR A 64 3.60 5.46 3.39
N ASN A 65 4.78 5.70 3.95
CA ASN A 65 4.96 5.69 5.40
C ASN A 65 4.13 6.77 6.09
N ARG A 66 4.04 7.97 5.52
CA ARG A 66 3.20 9.04 6.06
C ARG A 66 1.73 8.62 6.12
N ARG A 67 1.22 8.02 5.05
CA ARG A 67 -0.18 7.56 5.01
C ARG A 67 -0.43 6.45 6.02
N ARG A 68 0.52 5.52 6.17
CA ARG A 68 0.41 4.43 7.15
C ARG A 68 0.50 4.94 8.59
N GLN A 69 1.34 5.91 8.85
CA GLN A 69 1.45 6.53 10.18
C GLN A 69 0.18 7.29 10.54
N ALA A 70 -0.43 7.99 9.59
CA ALA A 70 -1.70 8.67 9.82
C ALA A 70 -2.79 7.68 10.21
N GLU A 71 -2.86 6.52 9.58
CA GLU A 71 -3.78 5.44 9.94
C GLU A 71 -3.55 4.96 11.37
N LYS A 72 -2.30 4.74 11.77
CA LYS A 72 -1.95 4.32 13.14
C LYS A 72 -2.29 5.39 14.17
N ALA A 73 -2.04 6.66 13.87
CA ALA A 73 -2.37 7.78 14.76
C ALA A 73 -3.87 7.87 15.01
N VAL A 74 -4.69 7.71 13.98
CA VAL A 74 -6.15 7.70 14.12
C VAL A 74 -6.61 6.56 15.02
N ARG A 75 -6.04 5.36 14.85
CA ARG A 75 -6.35 4.21 15.71
C ARG A 75 -5.94 4.46 17.17
N ALA A 76 -4.79 5.07 17.40
CA ALA A 76 -4.31 5.39 18.74
C ALA A 76 -5.22 6.43 19.42
N GLU A 77 -5.63 7.46 18.71
CA GLU A 77 -6.57 8.47 19.22
C GLU A 77 -7.91 7.84 19.61
N LYS A 78 -8.45 6.97 18.78
CA LYS A 78 -9.72 6.27 19.10
C LYS A 78 -9.59 5.42 20.36
N ARG A 79 -8.45 4.76 20.57
CA ARG A 79 -8.21 3.99 21.80
C ARG A 79 -8.14 4.88 23.03
N SER A 80 -7.46 6.02 22.92
CA SER A 80 -7.36 6.99 24.00
C SER A 80 -8.73 7.55 24.39
N GLU A 81 -9.55 7.90 23.42
CA GLU A 81 -10.90 8.38 23.66
C GLU A 81 -11.76 7.34 24.40
N ARG A 82 -11.66 6.07 24.02
CA ARG A 82 -12.38 5.00 24.72
C ARG A 82 -11.90 4.84 26.15
N ALA A 83 -10.61 4.95 26.40
CA ALA A 83 -10.05 4.86 27.75
C ALA A 83 -10.50 6.02 28.63
N MET A 84 -10.60 7.22 28.04
CA MET A 84 -11.05 8.42 28.75
C MET A 84 -12.56 8.54 28.89
N GLY A 85 -13.31 7.84 28.06
CA GLY A 85 -14.77 7.82 28.11
C GLY A 85 -15.37 6.95 29.20
N LEU A 86 -14.52 6.34 29.99
CA LEU A 86 -14.96 5.59 31.15
C LEU A 86 -15.16 6.51 32.34
#